data_c44006a11db5c88108cde0c52a495302
#
_entry.id   c44006a11db5c88108cde0c52a495302
#
_cell.length_a   1.000
_cell.length_b   1.000
_cell.length_c   1.000
_cell.angle_alpha   90.00
_cell.angle_beta   90.00
_cell.angle_gamma   90.00
#
_symmetry.space_group_name_H-M   'P 1'
#
loop_
_entity.id
_entity.type
_entity.pdbx_description
1 polymer ?
#
loop_
_entity_poly.entity_id
_entity_poly.type
_entity_poly.pdbx_seq_one_letter_code
_entity_poly.pdbx_strand_id
1 'polypeptide(L)'
;MEQSGYIIKRESNGAIRLHHKMGKEWRKQEVRQRTGDLDRKRIIEILLPPVIAFLVNSAVYWGAPRLTDTGEYHNLSLALDTKIPLIPAFILVYFGCYIFWVINYLLVSLREEEIKYRFFTADLYARIICFLFFVFYPTTNVRPELVGNGIFVQGMRFLYQIDEPVNLFPSIHCMASWFCCIGIRGDKKVPVWYKIVSVMIAVLVFVSTLVTKQHVIVDVIGGVAVAELTWFVSCRTNGWKIYRNLVRKAGGENGK
;
A
#
# COMPACT_ATOMS: atom_id res chain seq x y z
N MET A 1 10.45 -16.02 -42.39
CA MET A 1 11.60 -15.73 -43.27
C MET A 1 11.87 -14.25 -43.23
N GLU A 2 12.67 -13.79 -42.30
CA GLU A 2 13.13 -12.41 -42.27
C GLU A 2 14.64 -12.40 -42.41
N GLN A 3 15.03 -11.78 -43.49
CA GLN A 3 16.39 -11.77 -44.00
C GLN A 3 17.26 -10.87 -43.13
N SER A 4 18.33 -11.43 -42.65
CA SER A 4 19.47 -10.71 -42.09
C SER A 4 19.99 -9.74 -43.18
N GLY A 5 19.83 -8.42 -42.92
CA GLY A 5 20.28 -7.39 -43.84
C GLY A 5 21.79 -7.27 -43.92
N TYR A 6 22.42 -8.13 -44.68
CA TYR A 6 23.78 -7.93 -45.14
C TYR A 6 23.72 -7.36 -46.56
N ILE A 7 23.86 -6.04 -46.68
CA ILE A 7 24.17 -5.44 -47.99
C ILE A 7 25.68 -5.54 -48.20
N ILE A 8 26.11 -6.54 -48.95
CA ILE A 8 27.49 -6.63 -49.41
C ILE A 8 27.57 -5.82 -50.73
N LYS A 9 28.04 -4.59 -50.68
CA LYS A 9 28.55 -3.87 -51.82
C LYS A 9 30.08 -3.89 -51.79
N ARG A 10 30.65 -4.49 -52.79
CA ARG A 10 32.07 -4.64 -52.98
C ARG A 10 32.62 -3.33 -53.53
N GLU A 11 33.19 -2.50 -52.65
CA GLU A 11 34.08 -1.40 -53.08
C GLU A 11 35.16 -1.20 -52.02
N SER A 12 36.41 -1.20 -52.50
CA SER A 12 37.69 -0.82 -51.88
C SER A 12 37.79 -0.75 -50.34
N ASN A 13 38.90 -1.20 -49.79
CA ASN A 13 39.32 -1.43 -48.39
C ASN A 13 38.87 -0.45 -47.27
N GLY A 14 38.17 0.63 -47.57
CA GLY A 14 37.60 1.57 -46.60
C GLY A 14 36.13 1.24 -46.17
N ALA A 15 35.32 0.70 -47.06
CA ALA A 15 33.90 0.45 -46.86
C ALA A 15 33.61 -0.68 -45.83
N ILE A 16 34.43 -1.72 -45.82
CA ILE A 16 34.30 -2.84 -44.86
C ILE A 16 34.52 -2.39 -43.43
N ARG A 17 35.40 -1.43 -43.17
CA ARG A 17 35.66 -0.87 -41.83
C ARG A 17 34.48 -0.05 -41.29
N LEU A 18 33.81 0.69 -42.16
CA LEU A 18 32.63 1.50 -41.82
C LEU A 18 31.41 0.62 -41.49
N HIS A 19 31.12 -0.43 -42.32
CA HIS A 19 30.01 -1.35 -42.05
C HIS A 19 30.22 -2.17 -40.78
N HIS A 20 31.43 -2.56 -40.42
CA HIS A 20 31.72 -3.28 -39.20
C HIS A 20 31.59 -2.38 -37.95
N LYS A 21 31.96 -1.10 -38.09
CA LYS A 21 31.81 -0.10 -37.01
C LYS A 21 30.36 0.25 -36.78
N MET A 22 29.54 0.45 -37.83
CA MET A 22 28.09 0.68 -37.72
C MET A 22 27.35 -0.51 -37.10
N GLY A 23 27.70 -1.74 -37.47
CA GLY A 23 27.09 -2.93 -36.86
C GLY A 23 27.42 -3.12 -35.37
N LYS A 24 28.57 -2.62 -34.89
CA LYS A 24 28.91 -2.62 -33.47
C LYS A 24 28.14 -1.55 -32.68
N GLU A 25 27.99 -0.37 -33.25
CA GLU A 25 27.21 0.72 -32.61
C GLU A 25 25.72 0.40 -32.60
N TRP A 26 25.18 -0.18 -33.67
CA TRP A 26 23.80 -0.66 -33.72
C TRP A 26 23.51 -1.72 -32.62
N ARG A 27 24.38 -2.71 -32.49
CA ARG A 27 24.27 -3.73 -31.44
C ARG A 27 24.36 -3.12 -30.04
N LYS A 28 25.23 -2.13 -29.81
CA LYS A 28 25.30 -1.41 -28.53
C LYS A 28 24.03 -0.63 -28.23
N GLN A 29 23.43 0.02 -29.22
CA GLN A 29 22.17 0.74 -29.09
C GLN A 29 21.02 -0.23 -28.78
N GLU A 30 20.91 -1.36 -29.47
CA GLU A 30 19.90 -2.38 -29.24
C GLU A 30 20.03 -3.00 -27.85
N VAL A 31 21.24 -3.31 -27.38
CA VAL A 31 21.50 -3.79 -26.02
C VAL A 31 21.12 -2.72 -24.99
N ARG A 32 21.47 -1.45 -25.22
CA ARG A 32 21.13 -0.34 -24.32
C ARG A 32 19.63 -0.10 -24.25
N GLN A 33 18.94 -0.22 -25.36
CA GLN A 33 17.47 -0.08 -25.41
C GLN A 33 16.78 -1.25 -24.69
N ARG A 34 17.23 -2.50 -24.91
CA ARG A 34 16.69 -3.68 -24.21
C ARG A 34 16.95 -3.64 -22.70
N THR A 35 18.13 -3.20 -22.27
CA THR A 35 18.42 -3.02 -20.84
C THR A 35 17.57 -1.92 -20.22
N GLY A 36 17.41 -0.77 -20.91
CA GLY A 36 16.54 0.32 -20.45
C GLY A 36 15.07 -0.10 -20.34
N ASP A 37 14.56 -0.89 -21.29
CA ASP A 37 13.18 -1.41 -21.24
C ASP A 37 12.99 -2.43 -20.11
N LEU A 38 13.98 -3.29 -19.83
CA LEU A 38 13.96 -4.24 -18.73
C LEU A 38 13.98 -3.51 -17.36
N ASP A 39 14.83 -2.48 -17.23
CA ASP A 39 14.90 -1.67 -16.03
C ASP A 39 13.58 -0.91 -15.78
N ARG A 40 12.99 -0.34 -16.83
CA ARG A 40 11.69 0.35 -16.75
C ARG A 40 10.57 -0.60 -16.31
N LYS A 41 10.49 -1.79 -16.89
CA LYS A 41 9.48 -2.79 -16.51
C LYS A 41 9.62 -3.20 -15.06
N ARG A 42 10.84 -3.45 -14.62
CA ARG A 42 11.13 -3.80 -13.22
C ARG A 42 10.71 -2.68 -12.25
N ILE A 43 10.98 -1.42 -12.60
CA ILE A 43 10.55 -0.26 -11.79
C ILE A 43 9.01 -0.22 -11.71
N ILE A 44 8.32 -0.41 -12.82
CA ILE A 44 6.85 -0.44 -12.84
C ILE A 44 6.31 -1.57 -11.96
N GLU A 45 6.84 -2.78 -12.07
CA GLU A 45 6.42 -3.93 -11.24
C GLU A 45 6.66 -3.73 -9.74
N ILE A 46 7.62 -2.88 -9.36
CA ILE A 46 7.90 -2.54 -7.95
C ILE A 46 6.97 -1.43 -7.47
N LEU A 47 6.78 -0.37 -8.25
CA LEU A 47 6.08 0.82 -7.80
C LEU A 47 4.55 0.77 -8.03
N LEU A 48 4.09 0.08 -9.08
CA LEU A 48 2.67 0.07 -9.44
C LEU A 48 1.77 -0.58 -8.38
N PRO A 49 2.12 -1.73 -7.77
CA PRO A 49 1.27 -2.32 -6.73
C PRO A 49 1.04 -1.42 -5.50
N PRO A 50 2.06 -0.80 -4.87
CA PRO A 50 1.82 0.13 -3.76
C PRO A 50 1.08 1.40 -4.20
N VAL A 51 1.28 1.90 -5.41
CA VAL A 51 0.52 3.03 -5.95
C VAL A 51 -0.96 2.65 -6.10
N ILE A 52 -1.26 1.48 -6.65
CA ILE A 52 -2.64 0.98 -6.74
C ILE A 52 -3.25 0.85 -5.34
N ALA A 53 -2.54 0.26 -4.38
CA ALA A 53 -3.01 0.13 -3.01
C ALA A 53 -3.36 1.49 -2.37
N PHE A 54 -2.50 2.50 -2.59
CA PHE A 54 -2.75 3.87 -2.13
C PHE A 54 -3.98 4.50 -2.81
N LEU A 55 -4.11 4.37 -4.13
CA LEU A 55 -5.24 4.93 -4.88
C LEU A 55 -6.56 4.26 -4.48
N VAL A 56 -6.57 2.94 -4.33
CA VAL A 56 -7.76 2.20 -3.86
C VAL A 56 -8.11 2.61 -2.44
N ASN A 57 -7.13 2.73 -1.54
CA ASN A 57 -7.36 3.23 -0.19
C ASN A 57 -8.01 4.62 -0.21
N SER A 58 -7.47 5.54 -1.00
CA SER A 58 -8.00 6.90 -1.13
C SER A 58 -9.41 6.90 -1.70
N ALA A 59 -9.69 6.07 -2.72
CA ALA A 59 -11.00 5.92 -3.31
C ALA A 59 -12.03 5.38 -2.30
N VAL A 60 -11.65 4.38 -1.49
CA VAL A 60 -12.51 3.83 -0.43
C VAL A 60 -12.78 4.87 0.64
N TYR A 61 -11.73 5.51 1.16
CA TYR A 61 -11.83 6.45 2.26
C TYR A 61 -12.65 7.69 1.90
N TRP A 62 -12.36 8.32 0.76
CA TRP A 62 -13.06 9.54 0.32
C TRP A 62 -14.35 9.27 -0.46
N GLY A 63 -14.48 8.06 -1.03
CA GLY A 63 -15.64 7.69 -1.85
C GLY A 63 -16.80 7.16 -1.04
N ALA A 64 -16.56 6.33 -0.03
CA ALA A 64 -17.62 5.71 0.74
C ALA A 64 -18.59 6.71 1.40
N PRO A 65 -18.15 7.82 2.04
CA PRO A 65 -19.08 8.78 2.65
C PRO A 65 -20.07 9.40 1.65
N ARG A 66 -19.69 9.49 0.37
CA ARG A 66 -20.57 10.02 -0.68
C ARG A 66 -21.66 9.06 -1.13
N LEU A 67 -21.51 7.79 -0.80
CA LEU A 67 -22.45 6.70 -1.14
C LEU A 67 -23.30 6.28 0.06
N THR A 68 -22.97 6.78 1.25
CA THR A 68 -23.70 6.50 2.49
C THR A 68 -24.89 7.46 2.59
N ASP A 69 -26.11 6.93 2.40
CA ASP A 69 -27.36 7.73 2.39
C ASP A 69 -28.23 7.47 3.63
N THR A 70 -27.70 6.77 4.64
CA THR A 70 -28.56 6.30 5.74
C THR A 70 -28.86 7.36 6.80
N GLY A 71 -28.08 8.43 6.90
CA GLY A 71 -28.18 9.44 7.98
C GLY A 71 -27.96 8.86 9.40
N GLU A 72 -27.87 7.53 9.54
CA GLU A 72 -27.67 6.82 10.79
C GLU A 72 -26.25 6.29 10.87
N TYR A 73 -25.56 6.64 11.96
CA TYR A 73 -24.20 6.18 12.26
C TYR A 73 -24.20 5.34 13.53
N HIS A 74 -23.51 4.22 13.49
CA HIS A 74 -23.40 3.31 14.63
C HIS A 74 -22.19 3.66 15.48
N ASN A 75 -22.38 3.80 16.79
CA ASN A 75 -21.29 4.00 17.75
C ASN A 75 -20.91 2.66 18.38
N LEU A 76 -19.69 2.21 18.12
CA LEU A 76 -19.14 0.94 18.62
C LEU A 76 -18.31 1.11 19.91
N SER A 77 -18.38 2.26 20.58
CA SER A 77 -17.62 2.53 21.80
C SER A 77 -18.02 1.58 22.95
N LEU A 78 -17.01 1.00 23.58
CA LEU A 78 -17.15 0.19 24.77
C LEU A 78 -16.97 1.05 26.03
N ALA A 79 -17.45 0.59 27.16
CA ALA A 79 -17.21 1.23 28.46
C ALA A 79 -15.70 1.39 28.78
N LEU A 80 -14.84 0.55 28.17
CA LEU A 80 -13.39 0.66 28.32
C LEU A 80 -12.81 1.85 27.54
N ASP A 81 -13.41 2.23 26.41
CA ASP A 81 -12.94 3.36 25.60
C ASP A 81 -13.07 4.70 26.33
N THR A 82 -14.03 4.82 27.26
CA THR A 82 -14.19 6.03 28.08
C THR A 82 -13.04 6.21 29.08
N LYS A 83 -12.36 5.13 29.48
CA LYS A 83 -11.22 5.14 30.41
C LYS A 83 -9.89 5.46 29.71
N ILE A 84 -9.82 5.38 28.39
CA ILE A 84 -8.61 5.71 27.63
C ILE A 84 -8.44 7.24 27.63
N PRO A 85 -7.31 7.79 28.11
CA PRO A 85 -7.08 9.23 28.12
C PRO A 85 -6.86 9.79 26.72
N LEU A 86 -7.18 11.07 26.52
CA LEU A 86 -6.74 11.83 25.35
C LEU A 86 -5.29 12.27 25.55
N ILE A 87 -4.40 11.89 24.63
CA ILE A 87 -2.97 12.26 24.69
C ILE A 87 -2.56 12.90 23.36
N PRO A 88 -2.63 14.24 23.22
CA PRO A 88 -2.38 14.94 21.97
C PRO A 88 -1.01 14.68 21.34
N ALA A 89 0.02 14.41 22.15
CA ALA A 89 1.38 14.15 21.63
C ALA A 89 1.46 12.93 20.70
N PHE A 90 0.53 11.97 20.83
CA PHE A 90 0.48 10.80 19.94
C PHE A 90 0.09 11.11 18.50
N ILE A 91 -0.28 12.35 18.19
CA ILE A 91 -0.46 12.81 16.82
C ILE A 91 0.81 12.62 15.95
N LEU A 92 1.99 12.70 16.57
CA LEU A 92 3.25 12.41 15.87
C LEU A 92 3.32 10.96 15.40
N VAL A 93 2.87 10.03 16.23
CA VAL A 93 2.79 8.61 15.87
C VAL A 93 1.71 8.40 14.82
N TYR A 94 0.57 9.04 14.97
CA TYR A 94 -0.55 8.96 14.05
C TYR A 94 -0.14 9.39 12.63
N PHE A 95 0.51 10.52 12.46
CA PHE A 95 1.03 10.94 11.15
C PHE A 95 2.30 10.18 10.74
N GLY A 96 3.11 9.76 11.69
CA GLY A 96 4.33 8.97 11.43
C GLY A 96 4.05 7.61 10.79
N CYS A 97 2.84 7.06 10.97
CA CYS A 97 2.46 5.76 10.39
C CYS A 97 2.53 5.73 8.86
N TYR A 98 2.31 6.86 8.19
CA TYR A 98 2.39 6.93 6.72
C TYR A 98 3.80 6.61 6.20
N ILE A 99 4.84 7.11 6.89
CA ILE A 99 6.24 6.78 6.55
C ILE A 99 6.49 5.28 6.75
N PHE A 100 6.00 4.72 7.85
CA PHE A 100 6.10 3.29 8.15
C PHE A 100 5.42 2.44 7.08
N TRP A 101 4.24 2.83 6.59
CA TRP A 101 3.54 2.12 5.52
C TRP A 101 4.29 2.20 4.20
N VAL A 102 4.74 3.39 3.79
CA VAL A 102 5.50 3.54 2.53
C VAL A 102 6.73 2.64 2.51
N ILE A 103 7.53 2.65 3.60
CA ILE A 103 8.73 1.81 3.70
C ILE A 103 8.37 0.33 3.56
N ASN A 104 7.38 -0.16 4.32
CA ASN A 104 7.07 -1.59 4.34
C ASN A 104 6.36 -2.07 3.07
N TYR A 105 5.47 -1.28 2.47
CA TYR A 105 4.85 -1.62 1.19
C TYR A 105 5.88 -1.68 0.05
N LEU A 106 6.89 -0.80 0.07
CA LEU A 106 8.02 -0.89 -0.87
C LEU A 106 8.90 -2.12 -0.61
N LEU A 107 9.18 -2.45 0.66
CA LEU A 107 9.91 -3.68 1.00
C LEU A 107 9.19 -4.93 0.49
N VAL A 108 7.87 -4.98 0.63
CA VAL A 108 7.07 -6.10 0.10
C VAL A 108 7.09 -6.14 -1.43
N SER A 109 7.10 -4.99 -2.10
CA SER A 109 7.22 -4.92 -3.56
C SER A 109 8.52 -5.50 -4.10
N LEU A 110 9.55 -5.58 -3.28
CA LEU A 110 10.85 -6.18 -3.60
C LEU A 110 10.92 -7.68 -3.33
N ARG A 111 9.87 -8.28 -2.75
CA ARG A 111 9.83 -9.71 -2.45
C ARG A 111 9.60 -10.56 -3.71
N GLU A 112 9.68 -11.87 -3.52
CA GLU A 112 9.32 -12.84 -4.55
C GLU A 112 7.92 -12.59 -5.10
N GLU A 113 7.74 -12.81 -6.41
CA GLU A 113 6.54 -12.45 -7.15
C GLU A 113 5.25 -12.94 -6.48
N GLU A 114 5.21 -14.21 -6.08
CA GLU A 114 4.03 -14.79 -5.48
C GLU A 114 3.65 -14.10 -4.17
N ILE A 115 4.61 -13.89 -3.27
CA ILE A 115 4.37 -13.25 -1.97
C ILE A 115 3.95 -11.80 -2.15
N LYS A 116 4.62 -11.07 -3.04
CA LYS A 116 4.27 -9.69 -3.40
C LYS A 116 2.81 -9.59 -3.83
N TYR A 117 2.42 -10.38 -4.83
CA TYR A 117 1.06 -10.26 -5.35
C TYR A 117 0.00 -10.86 -4.42
N ARG A 118 0.31 -11.86 -3.61
CA ARG A 118 -0.59 -12.31 -2.52
C ARG A 118 -0.84 -11.20 -1.51
N PHE A 119 0.20 -10.44 -1.15
CA PHE A 119 0.08 -9.32 -0.21
C PHE A 119 -0.84 -8.22 -0.76
N PHE A 120 -0.57 -7.74 -1.97
CA PHE A 120 -1.41 -6.67 -2.56
C PHE A 120 -2.83 -7.13 -2.89
N THR A 121 -3.02 -8.41 -3.15
CA THR A 121 -4.37 -9.00 -3.28
C THR A 121 -5.10 -9.03 -1.94
N ALA A 122 -4.42 -9.39 -0.86
CA ALA A 122 -4.98 -9.35 0.49
C ALA A 122 -5.36 -7.93 0.90
N ASP A 123 -4.49 -6.95 0.64
CA ASP A 123 -4.77 -5.54 0.89
C ASP A 123 -5.98 -5.05 0.07
N LEU A 124 -6.10 -5.43 -1.20
CA LEU A 124 -7.27 -5.11 -2.03
C LEU A 124 -8.55 -5.71 -1.44
N TYR A 125 -8.55 -6.98 -1.04
CA TYR A 125 -9.71 -7.62 -0.40
C TYR A 125 -10.10 -6.90 0.88
N ALA A 126 -9.10 -6.49 1.68
CA ALA A 126 -9.31 -5.74 2.91
C ALA A 126 -9.96 -4.37 2.63
N ARG A 127 -9.55 -3.67 1.57
CA ARG A 127 -10.18 -2.40 1.15
C ARG A 127 -11.63 -2.60 0.69
N ILE A 128 -11.92 -3.70 0.00
CA ILE A 128 -13.29 -4.05 -0.39
C ILE A 128 -14.15 -4.28 0.87
N ILE A 129 -13.64 -4.99 1.86
CA ILE A 129 -14.35 -5.20 3.14
C ILE A 129 -14.58 -3.87 3.85
N CYS A 130 -13.56 -3.00 3.95
CA CYS A 130 -13.74 -1.66 4.52
C CYS A 130 -14.81 -0.87 3.78
N PHE A 131 -14.78 -0.86 2.44
CA PHE A 131 -15.76 -0.17 1.63
C PHE A 131 -17.18 -0.64 1.94
N LEU A 132 -17.40 -1.95 2.04
CA LEU A 132 -18.71 -2.51 2.36
C LEU A 132 -19.18 -2.06 3.76
N PHE A 133 -18.32 -2.09 4.78
CA PHE A 133 -18.67 -1.58 6.09
C PHE A 133 -18.96 -0.08 6.06
N PHE A 134 -18.14 0.71 5.40
CA PHE A 134 -18.29 2.16 5.36
C PHE A 134 -19.58 2.60 4.66
N VAL A 135 -20.04 1.85 3.65
CA VAL A 135 -21.28 2.18 2.91
C VAL A 135 -22.51 1.63 3.63
N PHE A 136 -22.47 0.36 4.09
CA PHE A 136 -23.66 -0.33 4.58
C PHE A 136 -23.80 -0.35 6.10
N TYR A 137 -22.73 -0.05 6.83
CA TYR A 137 -22.71 0.02 8.29
C TYR A 137 -21.80 1.15 8.76
N PRO A 138 -22.10 2.41 8.41
CA PRO A 138 -21.26 3.53 8.74
C PRO A 138 -21.16 3.70 10.26
N THR A 139 -19.94 3.95 10.73
CA THR A 139 -19.65 4.05 12.16
C THR A 139 -19.09 5.41 12.51
N THR A 140 -19.35 5.84 13.77
CA THR A 140 -18.87 7.11 14.31
C THR A 140 -18.45 6.95 15.75
N ASN A 141 -17.77 7.95 16.32
CA ASN A 141 -17.50 8.08 17.74
C ASN A 141 -17.67 9.55 18.20
N VAL A 142 -17.70 9.73 19.52
CA VAL A 142 -17.73 11.06 20.12
C VAL A 142 -16.31 11.49 20.47
N ARG A 143 -15.86 12.59 19.88
CA ARG A 143 -14.56 13.18 20.18
C ARG A 143 -14.68 14.22 21.29
N PRO A 144 -13.78 14.24 22.28
CA PRO A 144 -13.79 15.25 23.34
C PRO A 144 -13.34 16.61 22.80
N GLU A 145 -13.76 17.67 23.49
CA GLU A 145 -13.25 19.01 23.22
C GLU A 145 -11.75 19.10 23.53
N LEU A 146 -11.03 19.82 22.66
CA LEU A 146 -9.59 20.02 22.80
C LEU A 146 -9.31 21.29 23.60
N VAL A 147 -8.82 21.13 24.81
CA VAL A 147 -8.50 22.25 25.73
C VAL A 147 -7.00 22.61 25.61
N GLY A 148 -6.71 23.91 25.60
CA GLY A 148 -5.35 24.44 25.52
C GLY A 148 -4.89 24.81 24.12
N ASN A 149 -3.66 25.41 24.02
CA ASN A 149 -3.10 25.92 22.76
C ASN A 149 -1.69 25.40 22.44
N GLY A 150 -1.27 24.30 23.10
CA GLY A 150 0.02 23.67 22.82
C GLY A 150 0.08 23.13 21.39
N ILE A 151 1.31 22.96 20.85
CA ILE A 151 1.55 22.53 19.45
C ILE A 151 0.84 21.20 19.13
N PHE A 152 0.82 20.25 20.04
CA PHE A 152 0.14 18.96 19.83
C PHE A 152 -1.38 19.10 19.80
N VAL A 153 -1.93 20.03 20.62
CA VAL A 153 -3.37 20.32 20.60
C VAL A 153 -3.77 21.00 19.30
N GLN A 154 -2.95 21.90 18.79
CA GLN A 154 -3.17 22.52 17.46
C GLN A 154 -3.11 21.46 16.36
N GLY A 155 -2.15 20.54 16.42
CA GLY A 155 -2.08 19.40 15.51
C GLY A 155 -3.33 18.51 15.58
N MET A 156 -3.85 18.25 16.80
CA MET A 156 -5.10 17.51 16.97
C MET A 156 -6.32 18.25 16.39
N ARG A 157 -6.39 19.58 16.55
CA ARG A 157 -7.45 20.38 15.90
C ARG A 157 -7.38 20.27 14.39
N PHE A 158 -6.18 20.37 13.83
CA PHE A 158 -5.98 20.16 12.40
C PHE A 158 -6.43 18.75 11.96
N LEU A 159 -6.05 17.70 12.71
CA LEU A 159 -6.49 16.34 12.43
C LEU A 159 -8.02 16.22 12.46
N TYR A 160 -8.67 16.77 13.48
CA TYR A 160 -10.12 16.70 13.61
C TYR A 160 -10.89 17.48 12.53
N GLN A 161 -10.24 18.47 11.91
CA GLN A 161 -10.80 19.20 10.78
C GLN A 161 -10.70 18.46 9.44
N ILE A 162 -9.60 17.72 9.21
CA ILE A 162 -9.37 17.02 7.95
C ILE A 162 -9.89 15.58 7.93
N ASP A 163 -10.13 15.02 9.09
CA ASP A 163 -10.56 13.63 9.29
C ASP A 163 -11.80 13.61 10.17
N GLU A 164 -12.97 13.60 9.54
CA GLU A 164 -14.26 13.53 10.22
C GLU A 164 -14.43 12.19 10.95
N PRO A 165 -15.20 12.13 12.09
CA PRO A 165 -15.39 10.90 12.84
C PRO A 165 -16.43 9.98 12.17
N VAL A 166 -16.16 9.60 10.94
CA VAL A 166 -17.00 8.70 10.13
C VAL A 166 -16.16 7.57 9.55
N ASN A 167 -16.80 6.46 9.20
CA ASN A 167 -16.12 5.30 8.59
C ASN A 167 -14.99 4.75 9.46
N LEU A 168 -15.26 4.55 10.73
CA LEU A 168 -14.24 4.16 11.70
C LEU A 168 -13.98 2.65 11.71
N PHE A 169 -15.01 1.82 11.50
CA PHE A 169 -14.90 0.35 11.54
C PHE A 169 -14.91 -0.27 10.14
N PRO A 170 -13.97 -1.15 9.86
CA PRO A 170 -12.73 -1.46 10.60
C PRO A 170 -11.65 -0.39 10.38
N SER A 171 -10.76 -0.20 11.38
CA SER A 171 -9.70 0.82 11.29
C SER A 171 -8.70 0.56 10.18
N ILE A 172 -8.68 1.43 9.17
CA ILE A 172 -7.68 1.39 8.09
C ILE A 172 -6.26 1.61 8.64
N HIS A 173 -6.08 2.47 9.64
CA HIS A 173 -4.78 2.73 10.25
C HIS A 173 -4.20 1.48 10.91
N CYS A 174 -5.01 0.77 11.68
CA CYS A 174 -4.59 -0.47 12.33
C CYS A 174 -4.37 -1.59 11.31
N MET A 175 -5.25 -1.71 10.34
CA MET A 175 -5.17 -2.68 9.27
C MET A 175 -3.90 -2.52 8.42
N ALA A 176 -3.61 -1.32 7.92
CA ALA A 176 -2.41 -1.05 7.11
C ALA A 176 -1.12 -1.23 7.92
N SER A 177 -1.11 -0.80 9.19
CA SER A 177 0.03 -1.01 10.07
C SER A 177 0.28 -2.50 10.35
N TRP A 178 -0.79 -3.29 10.49
CA TRP A 178 -0.64 -4.74 10.65
C TRP A 178 -0.21 -5.44 9.36
N PHE A 179 -0.67 -4.98 8.20
CA PHE A 179 -0.15 -5.43 6.91
C PHE A 179 1.35 -5.22 6.79
N CYS A 180 1.93 -4.15 7.32
CA CYS A 180 3.38 -3.97 7.36
C CYS A 180 4.09 -5.13 8.07
N CYS A 181 3.51 -5.64 9.16
CA CYS A 181 4.04 -6.81 9.88
C CYS A 181 3.84 -8.10 9.09
N ILE A 182 2.66 -8.31 8.49
CA ILE A 182 2.37 -9.46 7.64
C ILE A 182 3.33 -9.51 6.45
N GLY A 183 3.56 -8.38 5.80
CA GLY A 183 4.37 -8.28 4.59
C GLY A 183 5.83 -8.70 4.78
N ILE A 184 6.39 -8.51 5.96
CA ILE A 184 7.77 -8.91 6.30
C ILE A 184 7.84 -10.21 7.08
N ARG A 185 6.70 -10.77 7.49
CA ARG A 185 6.60 -12.05 8.21
C ARG A 185 7.20 -13.17 7.35
N GLY A 186 8.08 -13.99 7.95
CA GLY A 186 8.71 -15.12 7.24
C GLY A 186 9.80 -14.75 6.22
N ASP A 187 10.04 -13.47 5.93
CA ASP A 187 11.15 -13.07 5.06
C ASP A 187 12.50 -13.25 5.77
N LYS A 188 13.35 -14.13 5.25
CA LYS A 188 14.69 -14.40 5.82
C LYS A 188 15.69 -13.25 5.54
N LYS A 189 15.43 -12.40 4.55
CA LYS A 189 16.25 -11.25 4.21
C LYS A 189 16.05 -10.06 5.16
N VAL A 190 14.87 -10.00 5.81
CA VAL A 190 14.54 -8.97 6.79
C VAL A 190 15.07 -9.39 8.17
N PRO A 191 15.95 -8.59 8.81
CA PRO A 191 16.51 -8.91 10.11
C PRO A 191 15.43 -9.03 11.19
N VAL A 192 15.64 -9.90 12.16
CA VAL A 192 14.67 -10.14 13.26
C VAL A 192 14.38 -8.86 14.05
N TRP A 193 15.40 -8.04 14.32
CA TRP A 193 15.22 -6.78 15.03
C TRP A 193 14.23 -5.85 14.31
N TYR A 194 14.29 -5.78 12.96
CA TYR A 194 13.37 -4.95 12.18
C TYR A 194 11.92 -5.46 12.28
N LYS A 195 11.73 -6.78 12.28
CA LYS A 195 10.39 -7.39 12.48
C LYS A 195 9.81 -7.04 13.84
N ILE A 196 10.64 -7.11 14.90
CA ILE A 196 10.24 -6.73 16.26
C ILE A 196 9.86 -5.25 16.30
N VAL A 197 10.71 -4.37 15.77
CA VAL A 197 10.46 -2.93 15.70
C VAL A 197 9.18 -2.63 14.92
N SER A 198 8.93 -3.34 13.81
CA SER A 198 7.71 -3.16 13.00
C SER A 198 6.45 -3.53 13.80
N VAL A 199 6.48 -4.60 14.58
CA VAL A 199 5.36 -4.96 15.46
C VAL A 199 5.17 -3.89 16.55
N MET A 200 6.26 -3.39 17.15
CA MET A 200 6.19 -2.32 18.16
C MET A 200 5.59 -1.04 17.57
N ILE A 201 6.00 -0.66 16.35
CA ILE A 201 5.44 0.51 15.66
C ILE A 201 3.94 0.28 15.35
N ALA A 202 3.55 -0.89 14.86
CA ALA A 202 2.14 -1.19 14.60
C ALA A 202 1.29 -1.08 15.89
N VAL A 203 1.75 -1.66 16.99
CA VAL A 203 1.08 -1.52 18.29
C VAL A 203 1.03 -0.07 18.76
N LEU A 204 2.11 0.70 18.56
CA LEU A 204 2.15 2.11 18.90
C LEU A 204 1.15 2.92 18.05
N VAL A 205 0.95 2.57 16.77
CA VAL A 205 -0.10 3.14 15.94
C VAL A 205 -1.48 2.79 16.48
N PHE A 206 -1.73 1.54 16.91
CA PHE A 206 -3.02 1.16 17.53
C PHE A 206 -3.30 2.00 18.76
N VAL A 207 -2.32 2.14 19.64
CA VAL A 207 -2.45 3.01 20.83
C VAL A 207 -2.70 4.46 20.39
N SER A 208 -1.99 4.96 19.38
CA SER A 208 -2.15 6.35 18.92
C SER A 208 -3.58 6.63 18.43
N THR A 209 -4.19 5.70 17.68
CA THR A 209 -5.58 5.88 17.21
C THR A 209 -6.59 5.94 18.36
N LEU A 210 -6.36 5.20 19.45
CA LEU A 210 -7.21 5.20 20.64
C LEU A 210 -7.03 6.47 21.50
N VAL A 211 -5.78 6.87 21.76
CA VAL A 211 -5.50 8.03 22.63
C VAL A 211 -5.67 9.37 21.91
N THR A 212 -5.70 9.40 20.57
CA THR A 212 -6.12 10.56 19.78
C THR A 212 -7.62 10.58 19.50
N LYS A 213 -8.36 9.60 20.02
CA LYS A 213 -9.82 9.47 19.84
C LYS A 213 -10.26 9.40 18.37
N GLN A 214 -9.41 8.88 17.50
CA GLN A 214 -9.75 8.62 16.11
C GLN A 214 -10.53 7.31 15.96
N HIS A 215 -10.23 6.31 16.79
CA HIS A 215 -10.85 4.98 16.78
C HIS A 215 -11.19 4.51 18.19
N VAL A 216 -12.03 3.48 18.26
CA VAL A 216 -12.35 2.72 19.47
C VAL A 216 -11.73 1.32 19.39
N ILE A 217 -11.71 0.60 20.53
CA ILE A 217 -11.07 -0.72 20.63
C ILE A 217 -11.60 -1.71 19.58
N VAL A 218 -12.89 -1.69 19.33
CA VAL A 218 -13.52 -2.58 18.33
C VAL A 218 -12.97 -2.33 16.92
N ASP A 219 -12.71 -1.07 16.54
CA ASP A 219 -12.15 -0.72 15.23
C ASP A 219 -10.74 -1.27 15.06
N VAL A 220 -9.93 -1.21 16.13
CA VAL A 220 -8.56 -1.76 16.15
C VAL A 220 -8.59 -3.27 15.93
N ILE A 221 -9.41 -3.98 16.69
CA ILE A 221 -9.57 -5.43 16.58
C ILE A 221 -10.08 -5.79 15.18
N GLY A 222 -11.08 -5.07 14.67
CA GLY A 222 -11.62 -5.25 13.33
C GLY A 222 -10.56 -5.08 12.25
N GLY A 223 -9.74 -4.02 12.35
CA GLY A 223 -8.66 -3.77 11.40
C GLY A 223 -7.63 -4.90 11.33
N VAL A 224 -7.17 -5.38 12.49
CA VAL A 224 -6.22 -6.51 12.58
C VAL A 224 -6.87 -7.80 12.06
N ALA A 225 -8.11 -8.08 12.46
CA ALA A 225 -8.83 -9.28 12.04
C ALA A 225 -9.04 -9.34 10.52
N VAL A 226 -9.42 -8.21 9.91
CA VAL A 226 -9.57 -8.11 8.44
C VAL A 226 -8.23 -8.34 7.73
N ALA A 227 -7.13 -7.78 8.23
CA ALA A 227 -5.81 -7.97 7.65
C ALA A 227 -5.39 -9.46 7.68
N GLU A 228 -5.52 -10.15 8.82
CA GLU A 228 -5.18 -11.58 8.92
C GLU A 228 -6.11 -12.47 8.08
N LEU A 229 -7.42 -12.19 8.08
CA LEU A 229 -8.40 -12.94 7.31
C LEU A 229 -8.10 -12.84 5.81
N THR A 230 -7.90 -11.64 5.30
CA THR A 230 -7.66 -11.43 3.86
C THR A 230 -6.30 -11.95 3.42
N TRP A 231 -5.29 -11.88 4.29
CA TRP A 231 -4.00 -12.55 4.08
C TRP A 231 -4.17 -14.06 3.97
N PHE A 232 -4.89 -14.66 4.92
CA PHE A 232 -5.19 -16.10 4.91
C PHE A 232 -5.91 -16.53 3.63
N VAL A 233 -6.95 -15.79 3.22
CA VAL A 233 -7.70 -16.06 1.98
C VAL A 233 -6.79 -15.93 0.76
N SER A 234 -6.00 -14.87 0.67
CA SER A 234 -5.07 -14.66 -0.44
C SER A 234 -4.02 -15.76 -0.55
N CYS A 235 -3.55 -16.28 0.59
CA CYS A 235 -2.61 -17.41 0.61
C CYS A 235 -3.22 -18.72 0.10
N ARG A 236 -4.54 -18.90 0.19
CA ARG A 236 -5.25 -20.12 -0.18
C ARG A 236 -5.97 -20.07 -1.52
N THR A 237 -6.03 -18.90 -2.13
CA THR A 237 -6.70 -18.69 -3.42
C THR A 237 -5.71 -18.33 -4.51
N ASN A 238 -6.18 -18.42 -5.76
CA ASN A 238 -5.41 -17.99 -6.93
C ASN A 238 -5.71 -16.54 -7.37
N GLY A 239 -6.41 -15.75 -6.57
CA GLY A 239 -6.74 -14.34 -6.86
C GLY A 239 -5.52 -13.48 -7.14
N TRP A 240 -4.38 -13.79 -6.52
CA TRP A 240 -3.12 -13.10 -6.75
C TRP A 240 -2.62 -13.18 -8.21
N LYS A 241 -2.96 -14.26 -8.94
CA LYS A 241 -2.61 -14.40 -10.37
C LYS A 241 -3.41 -13.41 -11.22
N ILE A 242 -4.67 -13.17 -10.87
CA ILE A 242 -5.53 -12.20 -11.54
C ILE A 242 -4.97 -10.80 -11.30
N TYR A 243 -4.70 -10.44 -10.04
CA TYR A 243 -4.13 -9.15 -9.68
C TYR A 243 -2.78 -8.91 -10.39
N ARG A 244 -1.87 -9.90 -10.38
CA ARG A 244 -0.60 -9.85 -11.11
C ARG A 244 -0.80 -9.54 -12.59
N ASN A 245 -1.73 -10.25 -13.25
CA ASN A 245 -1.98 -10.08 -14.68
C ASN A 245 -2.54 -8.68 -14.99
N LEU A 246 -3.40 -8.13 -14.12
CA LEU A 246 -3.90 -6.76 -14.24
C LEU A 246 -2.77 -5.74 -14.11
N VAL A 247 -1.89 -5.89 -13.10
CA VAL A 247 -0.72 -5.02 -12.90
C VAL A 247 0.23 -5.06 -14.11
N ARG A 248 0.53 -6.25 -14.62
CA ARG A 248 1.39 -6.42 -15.79
C ARG A 248 0.78 -5.80 -17.06
N LYS A 249 -0.52 -5.99 -17.27
CA LYS A 249 -1.23 -5.37 -18.38
C LYS A 249 -1.21 -3.83 -18.27
N ALA A 250 -1.45 -3.29 -17.08
CA ALA A 250 -1.35 -1.84 -16.83
C ALA A 250 0.08 -1.32 -17.01
N GLY A 251 1.09 -2.14 -16.76
CA GLY A 251 2.51 -1.85 -17.01
C GLY A 251 2.95 -1.97 -18.48
N GLY A 252 2.02 -2.30 -19.40
CA GLY A 252 2.29 -2.40 -20.84
C GLY A 252 2.74 -3.79 -21.31
N GLU A 253 2.58 -4.83 -20.51
CA GLU A 253 2.76 -6.21 -20.95
C GLU A 253 1.48 -6.71 -21.63
N ASN A 254 1.40 -6.61 -22.94
CA ASN A 254 0.39 -7.34 -23.71
C ASN A 254 0.73 -8.84 -23.60
N GLY A 255 -0.12 -9.60 -22.92
CA GLY A 255 0.03 -11.03 -22.77
C GLY A 255 0.19 -11.71 -24.15
N LYS A 256 1.29 -12.44 -24.30
CA LYS A 256 1.44 -13.44 -25.35
C LYS A 256 0.74 -14.70 -24.90
#